data_eef050357d89568809b9f13e7df64fbd
#
_entry.id   eef050357d89568809b9f13e7df64fbd
#
_cell.length_a   1.000
_cell.length_b   1.000
_cell.length_c   1.000
_cell.angle_alpha   90.00
_cell.angle_beta   90.00
_cell.angle_gamma   90.00
#
_symmetry.space_group_name_H-M   'P 1'
#
loop_
_entity.id
_entity.type
_entity.pdbx_description
1 polymer ?
#
loop_
_entity_poly.entity_id
_entity_poly.type
_entity_poly.pdbx_seq_one_letter_code
_entity_poly.pdbx_strand_id
1 'polypeptide(L)'
;DLLIVLTNAFAYEAIRSYKKRWSIKAMFQDFKGQGFNVEETHIPIAERIVKLIYLVAIAYAFCIHLGWCLEKQMGHVPLKNHGYRVKSLFRKGMDELRQYFFKKEKPKLAFWHEIVNRFIRMARLKLIIYNNLGKS
;
A
#
# COMPACT_ATOMS: atom_id res chain seq x y z
N ASP A 1 -15.31 22.74 -4.82
CA ASP A 1 -16.26 21.67 -5.18
C ASP A 1 -17.05 21.25 -3.95
N LEU A 2 -18.39 21.23 -4.06
CA LEU A 2 -19.29 20.80 -3.00
C LEU A 2 -19.39 19.28 -3.01
N LEU A 3 -19.07 18.64 -1.86
CA LEU A 3 -19.22 17.20 -1.68
C LEU A 3 -20.51 16.93 -0.92
N ILE A 4 -21.46 16.24 -1.57
CA ILE A 4 -22.73 15.83 -0.94
C ILE A 4 -22.63 14.31 -0.67
N VAL A 5 -22.80 13.90 0.60
CA VAL A 5 -22.78 12.50 1.01
C VAL A 5 -24.11 12.17 1.67
N LEU A 6 -24.86 11.25 1.09
CA LEU A 6 -26.08 10.70 1.70
C LEU A 6 -25.70 9.54 2.62
N THR A 7 -26.17 9.54 3.85
CA THR A 7 -25.84 8.54 4.87
C THR A 7 -26.97 8.38 5.86
N ASN A 8 -27.10 7.18 6.42
CA ASN A 8 -27.94 6.88 7.59
C ASN A 8 -27.14 6.87 8.90
N ALA A 9 -25.82 7.16 8.84
CA ALA A 9 -24.92 7.27 9.98
C ALA A 9 -24.70 8.73 10.38
N PHE A 10 -24.06 8.96 11.54
CA PHE A 10 -23.68 10.32 11.95
C PHE A 10 -22.73 10.96 10.93
N ALA A 11 -22.89 12.26 10.68
CA ALA A 11 -22.14 13.00 9.65
C ALA A 11 -20.62 12.82 9.76
N TYR A 12 -20.07 12.79 10.98
CA TYR A 12 -18.63 12.57 11.20
C TYR A 12 -18.16 11.18 10.74
N GLU A 13 -18.93 10.12 11.01
CA GLU A 13 -18.61 8.76 10.60
C GLU A 13 -18.76 8.60 9.10
N ALA A 14 -19.73 9.25 8.49
CA ALA A 14 -19.93 9.28 7.05
C ALA A 14 -18.71 9.88 6.34
N ILE A 15 -18.23 11.03 6.77
CA ILE A 15 -17.04 11.68 6.20
C ILE A 15 -15.79 10.81 6.40
N ARG A 16 -15.62 10.20 7.56
CA ARG A 16 -14.52 9.29 7.85
C ARG A 16 -14.52 8.06 6.95
N SER A 17 -15.69 7.46 6.75
CA SER A 17 -15.88 6.30 5.87
C SER A 17 -15.68 6.67 4.40
N TYR A 18 -16.16 7.85 3.98
CA TYR A 18 -15.95 8.34 2.64
C TYR A 18 -14.47 8.59 2.32
N LYS A 19 -13.70 9.12 3.27
CA LYS A 19 -12.25 9.29 3.10
C LYS A 19 -11.52 7.97 2.82
N LYS A 20 -11.99 6.83 3.36
CA LYS A 20 -11.42 5.51 3.05
C LYS A 20 -11.58 5.13 1.58
N ARG A 21 -12.63 5.59 0.91
CA ARG A 21 -12.85 5.36 -0.52
C ARG A 21 -11.73 5.93 -1.40
N TRP A 22 -11.14 7.07 -1.01
CA TRP A 22 -10.01 7.65 -1.72
C TRP A 22 -8.77 6.74 -1.69
N SER A 23 -8.53 6.08 -0.56
CA SER A 23 -7.42 5.14 -0.44
C SER A 23 -7.62 3.93 -1.35
N ILE A 24 -8.86 3.44 -1.47
CA ILE A 24 -9.22 2.34 -2.39
C ILE A 24 -9.01 2.79 -3.84
N LYS A 25 -9.48 3.98 -4.21
CA LYS A 25 -9.29 4.54 -5.56
C LYS A 25 -7.81 4.67 -5.89
N ALA A 26 -6.99 5.20 -4.99
CA ALA A 26 -5.55 5.32 -5.16
C ALA A 26 -4.88 3.95 -5.34
N MET A 27 -5.26 2.96 -4.53
CA MET A 27 -4.78 1.58 -4.66
C MET A 27 -5.09 1.01 -6.05
N PHE A 28 -6.32 1.16 -6.55
CA PHE A 28 -6.67 0.69 -7.90
C PHE A 28 -5.92 1.44 -9.00
N GLN A 29 -5.66 2.73 -8.86
CA GLN A 29 -4.82 3.48 -9.80
C GLN A 29 -3.38 2.95 -9.84
N ASP A 30 -2.82 2.60 -8.67
CA ASP A 30 -1.50 2.00 -8.57
C ASP A 30 -1.47 0.58 -9.18
N PHE A 31 -2.57 -0.19 -9.08
CA PHE A 31 -2.70 -1.51 -9.71
C PHE A 31 -2.77 -1.41 -11.24
N LYS A 32 -3.47 -0.41 -11.77
CA LYS A 32 -3.70 -0.23 -13.20
C LYS A 32 -2.43 0.24 -13.91
N GLY A 33 -2.12 1.51 -13.88
CA GLY A 33 -1.13 2.09 -14.78
C GLY A 33 0.13 2.63 -14.12
N GLN A 34 0.09 2.95 -12.82
CA GLN A 34 1.20 3.65 -12.17
C GLN A 34 2.15 2.72 -11.39
N GLY A 35 1.83 1.44 -11.24
CA GLY A 35 2.60 0.50 -10.45
C GLY A 35 2.76 -0.86 -11.11
N PHE A 36 1.71 -1.67 -11.12
CA PHE A 36 1.76 -3.08 -11.48
C PHE A 36 1.25 -3.40 -12.89
N ASN A 37 0.63 -2.48 -13.60
CA ASN A 37 0.07 -2.64 -14.96
C ASN A 37 -0.81 -3.90 -15.12
N VAL A 38 -1.67 -4.18 -14.13
CA VAL A 38 -2.49 -5.40 -14.10
C VAL A 38 -3.44 -5.49 -15.30
N GLU A 39 -3.83 -4.36 -15.89
CA GLU A 39 -4.72 -4.30 -17.06
C GLU A 39 -4.06 -4.86 -18.34
N GLU A 40 -2.74 -4.80 -18.44
CA GLU A 40 -2.00 -5.27 -19.63
C GLU A 40 -1.72 -6.77 -19.61
N THR A 41 -2.17 -7.50 -18.57
CA THR A 41 -1.81 -8.91 -18.41
C THR A 41 -2.53 -9.86 -19.37
N HIS A 42 -3.63 -9.44 -20.00
CA HIS A 42 -4.42 -10.19 -20.98
C HIS A 42 -4.72 -11.65 -20.57
N ILE A 43 -4.90 -11.89 -19.27
CA ILE A 43 -5.15 -13.22 -18.71
C ILE A 43 -6.64 -13.57 -18.90
N PRO A 44 -7.01 -14.59 -19.70
CA PRO A 44 -8.40 -14.92 -19.96
C PRO A 44 -9.07 -15.72 -18.84
N ILE A 45 -8.29 -16.31 -17.93
CA ILE A 45 -8.79 -17.24 -16.90
C ILE A 45 -9.04 -16.47 -15.58
N ALA A 46 -10.32 -16.40 -15.15
CA ALA A 46 -10.74 -15.66 -13.95
C ALA A 46 -9.99 -16.07 -12.67
N GLU A 47 -9.75 -17.37 -12.45
CA GLU A 47 -9.01 -17.85 -11.29
C GLU A 47 -7.57 -17.35 -11.23
N ARG A 48 -6.91 -17.22 -12.38
CA ARG A 48 -5.55 -16.67 -12.47
C ARG A 48 -5.53 -15.19 -12.16
N ILE A 49 -6.57 -14.45 -12.61
CA ILE A 49 -6.74 -13.04 -12.28
C ILE A 49 -6.90 -12.84 -10.77
N VAL A 50 -7.72 -13.67 -10.13
CA VAL A 50 -7.92 -13.61 -8.67
C VAL A 50 -6.60 -13.84 -7.94
N LYS A 51 -5.83 -14.87 -8.30
CA LYS A 51 -4.50 -15.13 -7.71
C LYS A 51 -3.54 -13.97 -7.94
N LEU A 52 -3.54 -13.39 -9.14
CA LEU A 52 -2.71 -12.21 -9.45
C LEU A 52 -3.08 -11.02 -8.57
N ILE A 53 -4.38 -10.73 -8.39
CA ILE A 53 -4.85 -9.64 -7.52
C ILE A 53 -4.37 -9.84 -6.09
N TYR A 54 -4.42 -11.06 -5.54
CA TYR A 54 -3.89 -11.35 -4.21
C TYR A 54 -2.39 -11.07 -4.11
N LEU A 55 -1.59 -11.51 -5.09
CA LEU A 55 -0.15 -11.26 -5.12
C LEU A 55 0.15 -9.76 -5.20
N VAL A 56 -0.55 -9.04 -6.06
CA VAL A 56 -0.42 -7.59 -6.22
C VAL A 56 -0.82 -6.86 -4.95
N ALA A 57 -1.87 -7.29 -4.26
CA ALA A 57 -2.29 -6.70 -2.98
C ALA A 57 -1.21 -6.87 -1.89
N ILE A 58 -0.58 -8.04 -1.81
CA ILE A 58 0.54 -8.29 -0.88
C ILE A 58 1.74 -7.42 -1.23
N ALA A 59 2.10 -7.36 -2.51
CA ALA A 59 3.20 -6.53 -2.99
C ALA A 59 2.94 -5.03 -2.74
N TYR A 60 1.71 -4.57 -2.94
CA TYR A 60 1.29 -3.20 -2.64
C TYR A 60 1.43 -2.87 -1.14
N ALA A 61 0.94 -3.75 -0.27
CA ALA A 61 1.08 -3.60 1.18
C ALA A 61 2.55 -3.57 1.60
N PHE A 62 3.40 -4.39 0.99
CA PHE A 62 4.84 -4.39 1.23
C PHE A 62 5.51 -3.10 0.78
N CYS A 63 5.17 -2.57 -0.39
CA CYS A 63 5.68 -1.28 -0.87
C CYS A 63 5.31 -0.12 0.07
N ILE A 64 4.07 -0.08 0.57
CA ILE A 64 3.64 0.93 1.56
C ILE A 64 4.45 0.79 2.84
N HIS A 65 4.64 -0.43 3.34
CA HIS A 65 5.43 -0.69 4.55
C HIS A 65 6.88 -0.25 4.39
N LEU A 66 7.50 -0.60 3.26
CA LEU A 66 8.86 -0.18 2.92
C LEU A 66 8.98 1.35 2.86
N GLY A 67 8.06 2.02 2.15
CA GLY A 67 8.03 3.48 2.07
C GLY A 67 7.90 4.15 3.43
N TRP A 68 7.09 3.57 4.33
CA TRP A 68 6.94 4.05 5.71
C TRP A 68 8.23 3.84 6.55
N CYS A 69 8.89 2.70 6.40
CA CYS A 69 10.17 2.44 7.08
C CYS A 69 11.26 3.44 6.63
N LEU A 70 11.32 3.71 5.33
CA LEU A 70 12.25 4.70 4.76
C LEU A 70 11.97 6.11 5.28
N GLU A 71 10.70 6.52 5.39
CA GLU A 71 10.36 7.83 5.97
C GLU A 71 10.78 7.95 7.43
N LYS A 72 10.59 6.89 8.21
CA LYS A 72 11.05 6.87 9.61
C LYS A 72 12.57 6.99 9.75
N GLN A 73 13.33 6.36 8.86
CA GLN A 73 14.79 6.45 8.89
C GLN A 73 15.31 7.82 8.48
N MET A 74 14.64 8.49 7.53
CA MET A 74 15.04 9.82 7.07
C MET A 74 14.73 10.93 8.09
N GLY A 75 13.88 10.66 9.10
CA GLY A 75 13.47 11.65 10.11
C GLY A 75 12.69 12.85 9.57
N HIS A 76 12.49 12.94 8.26
CA HIS A 76 11.84 14.06 7.59
C HIS A 76 10.98 13.55 6.43
N VAL A 77 9.73 14.05 6.37
CA VAL A 77 8.80 13.81 5.26
C VAL A 77 8.84 15.02 4.32
N PRO A 78 9.36 14.88 3.09
CA PRO A 78 9.35 15.98 2.15
C PRO A 78 7.92 16.32 1.74
N LEU A 79 7.51 17.55 2.02
CA LEU A 79 6.19 18.10 1.70
C LEU A 79 6.30 19.10 0.53
N LYS A 80 5.26 19.14 -0.29
CA LYS A 80 5.07 20.17 -1.30
C LYS A 80 4.55 21.47 -0.65
N ASN A 81 4.59 22.59 -1.38
CA ASN A 81 4.14 23.90 -0.89
C ASN A 81 2.70 23.92 -0.32
N HIS A 82 1.84 22.99 -0.76
CA HIS A 82 0.46 22.83 -0.30
C HIS A 82 0.28 21.77 0.82
N GLY A 83 1.38 21.37 1.51
CA GLY A 83 1.35 20.48 2.66
C GLY A 83 1.18 18.99 2.39
N TYR A 84 1.04 18.56 1.12
CA TYR A 84 1.00 17.14 0.79
C TYR A 84 2.40 16.56 0.55
N ARG A 85 2.55 15.25 0.80
CA ARG A 85 3.79 14.52 0.51
C ARG A 85 4.19 14.65 -0.96
N VAL A 86 5.48 14.80 -1.21
CA VAL A 86 6.03 14.86 -2.58
C VAL A 86 5.77 13.54 -3.32
N LYS A 87 5.95 12.41 -2.65
CA LYS A 87 5.65 11.07 -3.17
C LYS A 87 4.75 10.30 -2.20
N SER A 88 3.84 9.47 -2.71
CA SER A 88 3.09 8.53 -1.88
C SER A 88 4.03 7.49 -1.25
N LEU A 89 3.61 6.89 -0.12
CA LEU A 89 4.37 5.81 0.53
C LEU A 89 4.59 4.64 -0.43
N PHE A 90 3.55 4.27 -1.18
CA PHE A 90 3.64 3.24 -2.20
C PHE A 90 4.72 3.55 -3.24
N ARG A 91 4.70 4.76 -3.83
CA ARG A 91 5.66 5.15 -4.85
C ARG A 91 7.09 5.15 -4.33
N LYS A 92 7.29 5.61 -3.09
CA LYS A 92 8.60 5.61 -2.45
C LYS A 92 9.14 4.18 -2.25
N GLY A 93 8.30 3.28 -1.75
CA GLY A 93 8.67 1.87 -1.57
C GLY A 93 8.90 1.15 -2.90
N MET A 94 8.09 1.43 -3.92
CA MET A 94 8.25 0.87 -5.26
C MET A 94 9.55 1.34 -5.92
N ASP A 95 9.87 2.63 -5.82
CA ASP A 95 11.12 3.19 -6.35
C ASP A 95 12.34 2.53 -5.69
N GLU A 96 12.28 2.28 -4.37
CA GLU A 96 13.35 1.60 -3.63
C GLU A 96 13.49 0.14 -4.05
N LEU A 97 12.38 -0.60 -4.21
CA LEU A 97 12.40 -1.97 -4.73
C LEU A 97 13.01 -2.02 -6.13
N ARG A 98 12.60 -1.12 -7.01
CA ARG A 98 13.17 -1.04 -8.36
C ARG A 98 14.68 -0.78 -8.30
N GLN A 99 15.13 0.13 -7.46
CA GLN A 99 16.56 0.38 -7.27
C GLN A 99 17.28 -0.86 -6.77
N TYR A 100 16.70 -1.58 -5.84
CA TYR A 100 17.27 -2.82 -5.30
C TYR A 100 17.48 -3.89 -6.39
N PHE A 101 16.49 -4.12 -7.25
CA PHE A 101 16.57 -5.14 -8.28
C PHE A 101 17.42 -4.75 -9.48
N PHE A 102 17.49 -3.47 -9.82
CA PHE A 102 18.13 -3.00 -11.05
C PHE A 102 19.49 -2.33 -10.85
N LYS A 103 19.84 -1.90 -9.63
CA LYS A 103 21.18 -1.39 -9.35
C LYS A 103 22.14 -2.52 -9.01
N LYS A 104 23.34 -2.46 -9.62
CA LYS A 104 24.43 -3.43 -9.35
C LYS A 104 25.03 -3.33 -7.95
N GLU A 105 24.77 -2.28 -7.20
CA GLU A 105 25.24 -2.12 -5.83
C GLU A 105 24.43 -2.98 -4.89
N LYS A 106 25.08 -3.93 -4.23
CA LYS A 106 24.45 -4.80 -3.22
C LYS A 106 23.99 -3.96 -2.02
N PRO A 107 22.68 -3.78 -1.81
CA PRO A 107 22.22 -3.06 -0.65
C PRO A 107 22.53 -3.85 0.62
N LYS A 108 22.54 -3.15 1.76
CA LYS A 108 22.77 -3.76 3.06
C LYS A 108 21.74 -4.88 3.33
N LEU A 109 22.13 -6.12 3.17
CA LEU A 109 21.27 -7.30 3.32
C LEU A 109 20.54 -7.31 4.67
N ALA A 110 21.21 -6.82 5.73
CA ALA A 110 20.64 -6.67 7.06
C ALA A 110 19.40 -5.75 7.08
N PHE A 111 19.40 -4.65 6.34
CA PHE A 111 18.27 -3.74 6.23
C PHE A 111 17.04 -4.43 5.64
N TRP A 112 17.24 -5.17 4.56
CA TRP A 112 16.15 -5.90 3.90
C TRP A 112 15.59 -7.01 4.78
N HIS A 113 16.45 -7.76 5.48
CA HIS A 113 16.02 -8.77 6.44
C HIS A 113 15.15 -8.18 7.54
N GLU A 114 15.55 -7.04 8.09
CA GLU A 114 14.77 -6.37 9.13
C GLU A 114 13.39 -5.92 8.61
N ILE A 115 13.32 -5.31 7.43
CA ILE A 115 12.04 -4.86 6.84
C ILE A 115 11.12 -6.04 6.56
N VAL A 116 11.61 -7.10 5.93
CA VAL A 116 10.82 -8.30 5.64
C VAL A 116 10.30 -8.94 6.94
N ASN A 117 11.15 -9.08 7.94
CA ASN A 117 10.76 -9.65 9.22
C ASN A 117 9.71 -8.79 9.95
N ARG A 118 9.82 -7.47 9.89
CA ARG A 118 8.81 -6.55 10.42
C ARG A 118 7.48 -6.69 9.68
N PHE A 119 7.51 -6.79 8.36
CA PHE A 119 6.31 -6.98 7.55
C PHE A 119 5.59 -8.28 7.87
N ILE A 120 6.33 -9.41 7.93
CA ILE A 120 5.79 -10.72 8.29
C ILE A 120 5.18 -10.68 9.70
N ARG A 121 5.85 -10.06 10.67
CA ARG A 121 5.36 -9.93 12.05
C ARG A 121 4.05 -9.14 12.10
N MET A 122 3.96 -8.02 11.39
CA MET A 122 2.72 -7.23 11.30
C MET A 122 1.57 -8.03 10.66
N ALA A 123 1.84 -8.76 9.58
CA ALA A 123 0.85 -9.58 8.90
C ALA A 123 0.30 -10.68 9.84
N ARG A 124 1.18 -11.36 10.59
CA ARG A 124 0.80 -12.37 11.59
C ARG A 124 -0.07 -11.78 12.70
N LEU A 125 0.30 -10.63 13.26
CA LEU A 125 -0.47 -9.96 14.31
C LEU A 125 -1.88 -9.59 13.82
N LYS A 126 -2.02 -9.05 12.63
CA LYS A 126 -3.34 -8.74 12.05
C LYS A 126 -4.19 -9.99 11.84
N LEU A 127 -3.58 -11.09 11.40
CA LEU A 127 -4.29 -12.37 11.21
C LEU A 127 -4.82 -12.92 12.55
N ILE A 128 -4.01 -12.86 13.61
CA ILE A 128 -4.41 -13.31 14.96
C ILE A 128 -5.57 -12.46 15.48
N ILE A 129 -5.51 -11.13 15.34
CA ILE A 129 -6.58 -10.22 15.76
C ILE A 129 -7.87 -10.52 14.99
N TYR A 130 -7.79 -10.72 13.68
CA TYR A 130 -8.96 -11.04 12.85
C TYR A 130 -9.60 -12.36 13.25
N ASN A 131 -8.82 -13.40 13.48
CA ASN A 131 -9.32 -14.71 13.90
C ASN A 131 -9.96 -14.70 15.30
N ASN A 132 -9.52 -13.79 16.18
CA ASN A 132 -10.10 -13.65 17.52
C ASN A 132 -11.42 -12.84 17.49
N LEU A 133 -11.54 -11.85 16.60
CA LEU A 133 -12.77 -11.06 16.43
C LEU A 133 -13.89 -11.84 15.73
N GLY A 134 -13.57 -12.84 14.93
CA GLY A 134 -14.55 -13.70 14.26
C GLY A 134 -15.10 -14.84 15.12
N LYS A 135 -14.65 -14.96 16.39
CA LYS A 135 -15.12 -15.99 17.35
C LYS A 135 -16.01 -15.43 18.46
N SER A 136 -16.27 -14.13 18.44
CA SER A 136 -17.24 -13.44 19.32
C SER A 136 -18.51 -13.13 18.56
#